data_c59e238fcb905438aa194106bf7bc8a9
#
_entry.id   c59e238fcb905438aa194106bf7bc8a9
#
_cell.length_a   1.000
_cell.length_b   1.000
_cell.length_c   1.000
_cell.angle_alpha   90.00
_cell.angle_beta   90.00
_cell.angle_gamma   90.00
#
_symmetry.space_group_name_H-M   'P 1'
#
loop_
_entity.id
_entity.type
_entity.pdbx_description
1 polymer ?
#
loop_
_entity_poly.entity_id
_entity_poly.type
_entity_poly.pdbx_seq_one_letter_code
_entity_poly.pdbx_strand_id
1 'polypeptide(L)'
;PVPVILTDNTRLALAYLSAEFFGHPAEQMHVIGITGTKGKTTTAFMMRSILEAAGHKTGVIGTIGVLYGDTLVQTDNTTPENYEVQKFMRQMVDAGCEYCVMEVSSIGLKDHRVAGFTFELGLFTNFSEDHIGGAEHKDMAEYMACKSMLFRMCRTGIINIDDPNYTGIIKNHTCNIVTYGYDKSADFVAH
;
A
#
# COMPACT_ATOMS: atom_id res chain seq x y z
N PRO A 1 21.03 31.79 -7.80
CA PRO A 1 20.72 30.64 -8.64
C PRO A 1 20.04 29.56 -7.76
N VAL A 2 18.97 28.96 -8.28
CA VAL A 2 18.30 27.82 -7.62
C VAL A 2 19.04 26.55 -8.05
N PRO A 3 19.41 25.66 -7.14
CA PRO A 3 20.01 24.38 -7.50
C PRO A 3 19.05 23.57 -8.41
N VAL A 4 19.57 22.98 -9.46
CA VAL A 4 18.84 22.12 -10.39
C VAL A 4 19.43 20.73 -10.31
N ILE A 5 18.60 19.73 -10.04
CA ILE A 5 18.99 18.32 -10.01
C ILE A 5 18.35 17.62 -11.20
N LEU A 6 19.17 17.01 -12.04
CA LEU A 6 18.72 16.20 -13.18
C LEU A 6 18.56 14.76 -12.73
N THR A 7 17.47 14.12 -13.18
CA THR A 7 17.15 12.71 -12.87
C THR A 7 16.36 12.10 -14.02
N ASP A 8 16.51 10.79 -14.23
CA ASP A 8 15.77 10.04 -15.24
C ASP A 8 14.31 9.80 -14.85
N ASN A 9 13.99 9.85 -13.55
CA ASN A 9 12.64 9.67 -13.02
C ASN A 9 12.34 10.67 -11.89
N THR A 10 11.67 11.76 -12.26
CA THR A 10 11.33 12.84 -11.32
C THR A 10 10.34 12.41 -10.23
N ARG A 11 9.42 11.49 -10.52
CA ARG A 11 8.48 10.95 -9.50
C ARG A 11 9.21 10.12 -8.46
N LEU A 12 10.14 9.28 -8.89
CA LEU A 12 10.95 8.47 -7.98
C LEU A 12 11.90 9.35 -7.15
N ALA A 13 12.52 10.34 -7.78
CA ALA A 13 13.38 11.31 -7.07
C ALA A 13 12.59 12.09 -6.00
N LEU A 14 11.37 12.55 -6.34
CA LEU A 14 10.50 13.22 -5.39
C LEU A 14 10.13 12.29 -4.21
N ALA A 15 9.94 10.99 -4.47
CA ALA A 15 9.64 10.02 -3.43
C ALA A 15 10.74 9.97 -2.35
N TYR A 16 11.98 9.82 -2.77
CA TYR A 16 13.11 9.78 -1.85
C TYR A 16 13.36 11.12 -1.15
N LEU A 17 13.26 12.23 -1.89
CA LEU A 17 13.39 13.57 -1.31
C LEU A 17 12.30 13.85 -0.28
N SER A 18 11.07 13.40 -0.53
CA SER A 18 9.96 13.55 0.43
C SER A 18 10.18 12.69 1.67
N ALA A 19 10.65 11.45 1.53
CA ALA A 19 10.97 10.59 2.66
C ALA A 19 12.03 11.24 3.55
N GLU A 20 13.12 11.74 2.96
CA GLU A 20 14.18 12.46 3.67
C GLU A 20 13.65 13.72 4.34
N PHE A 21 12.90 14.55 3.60
CA PHE A 21 12.36 15.82 4.11
C PHE A 21 11.45 15.62 5.34
N PHE A 22 10.65 14.56 5.36
CA PHE A 22 9.75 14.24 6.48
C PHE A 22 10.40 13.33 7.54
N GLY A 23 11.69 13.03 7.44
CA GLY A 23 12.45 12.29 8.44
C GLY A 23 12.06 10.81 8.50
N HIS A 24 11.85 10.18 7.36
CA HIS A 24 11.56 8.74 7.19
C HIS A 24 10.45 8.23 8.13
N PRO A 25 9.23 8.80 8.05
CA PRO A 25 8.16 8.45 9.01
C PRO A 25 7.75 6.97 8.94
N ALA A 26 7.90 6.31 7.79
CA ALA A 26 7.61 4.90 7.63
C ALA A 26 8.56 3.96 8.41
N GLU A 27 9.72 4.45 8.85
CA GLU A 27 10.64 3.70 9.71
C GLU A 27 10.28 3.82 11.21
N GLN A 28 9.34 4.72 11.53
CA GLN A 28 8.91 5.02 12.90
C GLN A 28 7.54 4.43 13.23
N MET A 29 6.94 3.67 12.29
CA MET A 29 5.67 2.97 12.46
C MET A 29 5.63 1.72 11.58
N HIS A 30 4.70 0.82 11.85
CA HIS A 30 4.44 -0.35 11.03
C HIS A 30 3.53 0.02 9.85
N VAL A 31 4.04 -0.01 8.63
CA VAL A 31 3.26 0.33 7.43
C VAL A 31 2.75 -0.94 6.75
N ILE A 32 1.42 -1.04 6.59
CA ILE A 32 0.73 -2.18 5.98
C ILE A 32 0.09 -1.71 4.68
N GLY A 33 0.49 -2.29 3.55
CA GLY A 33 -0.08 -1.98 2.23
C GLY A 33 -1.10 -3.04 1.80
N ILE A 34 -2.27 -2.61 1.32
CA ILE A 34 -3.32 -3.51 0.84
C ILE A 34 -3.55 -3.24 -0.64
N THR A 35 -3.35 -4.26 -1.47
CA THR A 35 -3.69 -4.20 -2.90
C THR A 35 -4.71 -5.27 -3.28
N GLY A 36 -5.32 -5.08 -4.41
CA GLY A 36 -6.36 -5.96 -4.98
C GLY A 36 -7.35 -5.15 -5.79
N THR A 37 -8.25 -5.82 -6.48
CA THR A 37 -9.30 -5.14 -7.24
C THR A 37 -10.34 -4.58 -6.28
N LYS A 38 -10.88 -5.42 -5.39
CA LYS A 38 -11.96 -5.08 -4.45
C LYS A 38 -11.59 -5.41 -3.02
N GLY A 39 -12.31 -4.81 -2.06
CA GLY A 39 -12.17 -5.12 -0.65
C GLY A 39 -11.05 -4.37 0.08
N LYS A 40 -10.24 -3.55 -0.58
CA LYS A 40 -9.14 -2.79 0.06
C LYS A 40 -9.62 -1.94 1.23
N THR A 41 -10.61 -1.09 1.01
CA THR A 41 -11.18 -0.20 2.04
C THR A 41 -11.75 -0.99 3.21
N THR A 42 -12.57 -2.01 2.93
CA THR A 42 -13.13 -2.86 3.99
C THR A 42 -12.04 -3.51 4.83
N THR A 43 -11.05 -4.11 4.17
CA THR A 43 -9.92 -4.75 4.85
C THR A 43 -9.11 -3.75 5.67
N ALA A 44 -8.87 -2.54 5.14
CA ALA A 44 -8.12 -1.50 5.86
C ALA A 44 -8.83 -1.10 7.16
N PHE A 45 -10.14 -0.91 7.13
CA PHE A 45 -10.91 -0.56 8.33
C PHE A 45 -11.08 -1.73 9.30
N MET A 46 -11.19 -2.97 8.81
CA MET A 46 -11.17 -4.16 9.67
C MET A 46 -9.82 -4.27 10.41
N MET A 47 -8.70 -4.12 9.70
CA MET A 47 -7.36 -4.14 10.30
C MET A 47 -7.20 -3.02 11.32
N ARG A 48 -7.62 -1.80 10.99
CA ARG A 48 -7.63 -0.69 11.96
C ARG A 48 -8.40 -1.06 13.22
N SER A 49 -9.63 -1.57 13.07
CA SER A 49 -10.48 -1.94 14.22
C SER A 49 -9.82 -3.01 15.10
N ILE A 50 -9.15 -4.00 14.51
CA ILE A 50 -8.44 -5.04 15.24
C ILE A 50 -7.24 -4.47 15.99
N LEU A 51 -6.42 -3.64 15.33
CA LEU A 51 -5.24 -3.03 15.92
C LEU A 51 -5.60 -2.06 17.05
N GLU A 52 -6.63 -1.22 16.86
CA GLU A 52 -7.12 -0.31 17.89
C GLU A 52 -7.73 -1.06 19.08
N ALA A 53 -8.45 -2.16 18.83
CA ALA A 53 -8.95 -3.03 19.91
C ALA A 53 -7.83 -3.70 20.70
N ALA A 54 -6.67 -3.93 20.07
CA ALA A 54 -5.45 -4.41 20.73
C ALA A 54 -4.65 -3.30 21.44
N GLY A 55 -5.09 -2.05 21.38
CA GLY A 55 -4.48 -0.90 22.05
C GLY A 55 -3.48 -0.13 21.19
N HIS A 56 -3.35 -0.45 19.90
CA HIS A 56 -2.41 0.20 18.99
C HIS A 56 -3.07 1.35 18.22
N LYS A 57 -2.54 2.54 18.34
CA LYS A 57 -3.01 3.70 17.57
C LYS A 57 -2.72 3.51 16.09
N THR A 58 -3.78 3.56 15.26
CA THR A 58 -3.69 3.19 13.85
C THR A 58 -4.24 4.27 12.94
N GLY A 59 -3.41 4.72 11.98
CA GLY A 59 -3.84 5.58 10.88
C GLY A 59 -4.26 4.77 9.65
N VAL A 60 -5.12 5.35 8.81
CA VAL A 60 -5.53 4.78 7.51
C VAL A 60 -5.31 5.81 6.42
N ILE A 61 -4.77 5.38 5.28
CA ILE A 61 -4.72 6.14 4.02
C ILE A 61 -5.48 5.34 2.97
N GLY A 62 -6.52 5.91 2.38
CA GLY A 62 -7.32 5.18 1.40
C GLY A 62 -8.41 6.00 0.73
N THR A 63 -9.36 5.31 0.13
CA THR A 63 -10.44 5.90 -0.68
C THR A 63 -11.32 6.88 0.12
N ILE A 64 -11.50 6.66 1.41
CA ILE A 64 -12.30 7.56 2.27
C ILE A 64 -11.50 8.82 2.65
N GLY A 65 -10.20 8.80 2.45
CA GLY A 65 -9.25 9.86 2.84
C GLY A 65 -8.18 9.33 3.78
N VAL A 66 -7.57 10.25 4.51
CA VAL A 66 -6.55 9.98 5.53
C VAL A 66 -7.16 10.18 6.91
N LEU A 67 -7.14 9.12 7.72
CA LEU A 67 -7.76 9.08 9.04
C LEU A 67 -6.72 8.71 10.10
N TYR A 68 -6.58 9.53 11.14
CA TYR A 68 -5.77 9.23 12.34
C TYR A 68 -6.33 9.99 13.54
N GLY A 69 -6.51 9.29 14.67
CA GLY A 69 -7.28 9.82 15.79
C GLY A 69 -8.67 10.28 15.33
N ASP A 70 -9.03 11.51 15.64
CA ASP A 70 -10.29 12.16 15.23
C ASP A 70 -10.15 12.99 13.94
N THR A 71 -8.97 12.99 13.32
CA THR A 71 -8.68 13.76 12.11
C THR A 71 -9.03 12.96 10.88
N LEU A 72 -9.86 13.52 10.00
CA LEU A 72 -10.15 13.02 8.66
C LEU A 72 -9.83 14.09 7.62
N VAL A 73 -8.89 13.77 6.71
CA VAL A 73 -8.50 14.63 5.60
C VAL A 73 -8.92 13.96 4.29
N GLN A 74 -9.70 14.66 3.48
CA GLN A 74 -10.08 14.17 2.14
C GLN A 74 -8.89 14.26 1.18
N THR A 75 -8.78 13.27 0.30
CA THR A 75 -7.75 13.20 -0.74
C THR A 75 -8.39 12.90 -2.09
N ASP A 76 -7.77 13.39 -3.18
CA ASP A 76 -8.30 13.18 -4.54
C ASP A 76 -8.08 11.75 -5.04
N ASN A 77 -7.14 11.02 -4.44
CA ASN A 77 -6.76 9.67 -4.85
C ASN A 77 -6.81 8.69 -3.68
N THR A 78 -7.20 7.44 -3.97
CA THR A 78 -7.12 6.33 -3.00
C THR A 78 -5.71 6.18 -2.42
N THR A 79 -4.69 6.36 -3.26
CA THR A 79 -3.28 6.44 -2.86
C THR A 79 -2.81 7.83 -3.24
N PRO A 80 -2.63 8.76 -2.29
CA PRO A 80 -2.21 10.12 -2.56
C PRO A 80 -0.86 10.20 -3.26
N GLU A 81 -0.50 11.39 -3.77
CA GLU A 81 0.82 11.62 -4.34
C GLU A 81 1.91 11.45 -3.27
N ASN A 82 3.09 11.10 -3.72
CA ASN A 82 4.19 10.68 -2.86
C ASN A 82 4.53 11.67 -1.73
N TYR A 83 4.60 12.97 -2.03
CA TYR A 83 4.82 14.01 -1.03
C TYR A 83 3.73 13.98 0.06
N GLU A 84 2.47 13.81 -0.34
CA GLU A 84 1.34 13.75 0.59
C GLU A 84 1.38 12.49 1.45
N VAL A 85 1.74 11.34 0.87
CA VAL A 85 1.92 10.08 1.61
C VAL A 85 2.93 10.27 2.73
N GLN A 86 4.12 10.82 2.44
CA GLN A 86 5.16 11.05 3.44
C GLN A 86 4.71 12.08 4.50
N LYS A 87 4.06 13.16 4.07
CA LYS A 87 3.49 14.18 4.96
C LYS A 87 2.46 13.57 5.93
N PHE A 88 1.53 12.78 5.42
CA PHE A 88 0.50 12.16 6.26
C PHE A 88 1.07 11.12 7.21
N MET A 89 2.04 10.33 6.76
CA MET A 89 2.76 9.43 7.66
C MET A 89 3.51 10.18 8.76
N ARG A 90 4.12 11.33 8.47
CA ARG A 90 4.74 12.19 9.50
C ARG A 90 3.71 12.67 10.51
N GLN A 91 2.56 13.15 10.06
CA GLN A 91 1.47 13.58 10.94
C GLN A 91 0.93 12.44 11.81
N MET A 92 0.84 11.23 11.26
CA MET A 92 0.47 10.03 12.02
C MET A 92 1.48 9.71 13.13
N VAL A 93 2.77 9.75 12.81
CA VAL A 93 3.84 9.57 13.83
C VAL A 93 3.74 10.63 14.91
N ASP A 94 3.60 11.90 14.54
CA ASP A 94 3.47 13.01 15.49
C ASP A 94 2.20 12.89 16.36
N ALA A 95 1.15 12.29 15.82
CA ALA A 95 -0.06 11.93 16.57
C ALA A 95 0.08 10.67 17.43
N GLY A 96 1.23 9.98 17.37
CA GLY A 96 1.50 8.77 18.13
C GLY A 96 0.91 7.49 17.53
N CYS A 97 0.65 7.46 16.22
CA CYS A 97 0.25 6.22 15.56
C CYS A 97 1.43 5.24 15.48
N GLU A 98 1.17 3.99 15.85
CA GLU A 98 2.11 2.88 15.75
C GLU A 98 1.98 2.15 14.41
N TYR A 99 0.79 2.21 13.80
CA TYR A 99 0.47 1.56 12.53
C TYR A 99 -0.11 2.55 11.52
N CYS A 100 0.23 2.34 10.25
CA CYS A 100 -0.41 2.96 9.10
C CYS A 100 -0.92 1.86 8.17
N VAL A 101 -2.22 1.76 7.98
CA VAL A 101 -2.82 0.85 7.01
C VAL A 101 -3.17 1.63 5.75
N MET A 102 -2.60 1.23 4.62
CA MET A 102 -2.70 1.98 3.36
C MET A 102 -3.33 1.14 2.25
N GLU A 103 -4.36 1.69 1.60
CA GLU A 103 -4.83 1.16 0.32
C GLU A 103 -3.83 1.53 -0.78
N VAL A 104 -3.28 0.52 -1.46
CA VAL A 104 -2.27 0.69 -2.50
C VAL A 104 -2.89 0.34 -3.86
N SER A 105 -3.25 1.37 -4.62
CA SER A 105 -3.80 1.23 -5.96
C SER A 105 -2.72 0.83 -6.97
N SER A 106 -3.12 0.19 -8.07
CA SER A 106 -2.20 -0.17 -9.15
C SER A 106 -1.54 1.05 -9.79
N ILE A 107 -2.30 2.15 -9.94
CA ILE A 107 -1.76 3.42 -10.42
C ILE A 107 -0.80 4.04 -9.40
N GLY A 108 -1.11 3.95 -8.10
CA GLY A 108 -0.19 4.41 -7.05
C GLY A 108 1.16 3.70 -7.09
N LEU A 109 1.17 2.40 -7.41
CA LEU A 109 2.40 1.62 -7.64
C LEU A 109 3.11 2.03 -8.93
N LYS A 110 2.36 2.12 -10.05
CA LYS A 110 2.89 2.52 -11.36
C LYS A 110 3.53 3.91 -11.32
N ASP A 111 2.91 4.85 -10.63
CA ASP A 111 3.33 6.23 -10.52
C ASP A 111 4.33 6.50 -9.38
N HIS A 112 4.88 5.46 -8.75
CA HIS A 112 5.82 5.57 -7.62
C HIS A 112 5.30 6.37 -6.41
N ARG A 113 3.97 6.45 -6.22
CA ARG A 113 3.37 7.22 -5.12
C ARG A 113 3.72 6.65 -3.74
N VAL A 114 4.08 5.38 -3.68
CA VAL A 114 4.48 4.67 -2.46
C VAL A 114 5.95 4.24 -2.47
N ALA A 115 6.78 4.88 -3.30
CA ALA A 115 8.23 4.67 -3.27
C ALA A 115 8.90 5.44 -2.11
N GLY A 116 10.16 5.12 -1.80
CA GLY A 116 10.94 5.78 -0.77
C GLY A 116 10.80 5.15 0.63
N PHE A 117 10.07 4.04 0.77
CA PHE A 117 9.99 3.24 2.00
C PHE A 117 9.63 1.79 1.70
N THR A 118 9.71 0.93 2.72
CA THR A 118 9.36 -0.49 2.64
C THR A 118 8.16 -0.76 3.54
N PHE A 119 7.13 -1.43 3.01
CA PHE A 119 6.02 -1.92 3.81
C PHE A 119 6.48 -3.07 4.71
N GLU A 120 5.98 -3.14 5.92
CA GLU A 120 6.19 -4.33 6.75
C GLU A 120 5.37 -5.51 6.22
N LEU A 121 4.08 -5.25 5.93
CA LEU A 121 3.19 -6.22 5.32
C LEU A 121 2.61 -5.69 4.00
N GLY A 122 2.59 -6.55 2.98
CA GLY A 122 1.84 -6.32 1.75
C GLY A 122 0.71 -7.35 1.63
N LEU A 123 -0.54 -6.92 1.54
CA LEU A 123 -1.71 -7.79 1.51
C LEU A 123 -2.33 -7.81 0.11
N PHE A 124 -2.60 -9.01 -0.41
CA PHE A 124 -3.37 -9.22 -1.64
C PHE A 124 -4.76 -9.78 -1.32
N THR A 125 -5.80 -9.06 -1.75
CA THR A 125 -7.19 -9.47 -1.53
C THR A 125 -7.75 -10.31 -2.68
N ASN A 126 -7.77 -9.77 -3.90
CA ASN A 126 -8.29 -10.44 -5.10
C ASN A 126 -7.88 -9.71 -6.37
N PHE A 127 -8.07 -10.38 -7.53
CA PHE A 127 -7.82 -9.83 -8.85
C PHE A 127 -8.94 -10.18 -9.82
N SER A 128 -9.60 -9.19 -10.37
CA SER A 128 -10.63 -9.32 -11.40
C SER A 128 -10.51 -8.20 -12.41
N GLU A 129 -11.21 -8.33 -13.53
CA GLU A 129 -11.25 -7.28 -14.55
C GLU A 129 -11.86 -6.02 -13.97
N ASP A 130 -11.08 -4.95 -13.97
CA ASP A 130 -11.46 -3.61 -13.54
C ASP A 130 -10.38 -2.63 -14.04
N HIS A 131 -10.73 -1.35 -14.24
CA HIS A 131 -9.77 -0.31 -14.65
C HIS A 131 -9.02 -0.59 -15.97
N ILE A 132 -9.57 -1.44 -16.86
CA ILE A 132 -9.01 -1.74 -18.17
C ILE A 132 -9.62 -0.83 -19.22
N GLY A 133 -8.76 -0.26 -20.04
CA GLY A 133 -9.15 0.75 -21.04
C GLY A 133 -9.08 2.19 -20.48
N GLY A 134 -8.89 3.16 -21.36
CA GLY A 134 -8.69 4.55 -20.95
C GLY A 134 -7.26 4.86 -20.50
N ALA A 135 -7.12 5.70 -19.48
CA ALA A 135 -5.82 6.25 -19.07
C ALA A 135 -5.07 5.39 -18.02
N GLU A 136 -5.70 4.38 -17.43
CA GLU A 136 -5.10 3.67 -16.28
C GLU A 136 -4.19 2.52 -16.71
N HIS A 137 -4.74 1.47 -17.31
CA HIS A 137 -3.98 0.30 -17.75
C HIS A 137 -4.38 -0.10 -19.18
N LYS A 138 -3.39 -0.46 -19.99
CA LYS A 138 -3.60 -0.90 -21.36
C LYS A 138 -4.27 -2.27 -21.43
N ASP A 139 -3.95 -3.15 -20.50
CA ASP A 139 -4.43 -4.53 -20.46
C ASP A 139 -4.33 -5.13 -19.04
N MET A 140 -4.92 -6.32 -18.87
CA MET A 140 -4.89 -7.09 -17.62
C MET A 140 -3.47 -7.48 -17.17
N ALA A 141 -2.55 -7.68 -18.12
CA ALA A 141 -1.17 -8.05 -17.79
C ALA A 141 -0.43 -6.88 -17.14
N GLU A 142 -0.58 -5.66 -17.66
CA GLU A 142 -0.04 -4.45 -17.02
C GLU A 142 -0.68 -4.21 -15.65
N TYR A 143 -2.01 -4.36 -15.53
CA TYR A 143 -2.74 -4.20 -14.28
C TYR A 143 -2.22 -5.16 -13.19
N MET A 144 -2.04 -6.44 -13.54
CA MET A 144 -1.45 -7.45 -12.67
C MET A 144 0.01 -7.10 -12.30
N ALA A 145 0.83 -6.73 -13.29
CA ALA A 145 2.22 -6.35 -13.07
C ALA A 145 2.35 -5.16 -12.11
N CYS A 146 1.47 -4.16 -12.23
CA CYS A 146 1.46 -3.03 -11.30
C CYS A 146 1.14 -3.49 -9.87
N LYS A 147 0.10 -4.30 -9.65
CA LYS A 147 -0.22 -4.80 -8.30
C LYS A 147 0.89 -5.67 -7.71
N SER A 148 1.56 -6.47 -8.54
CA SER A 148 2.67 -7.33 -8.10
C SER A 148 3.88 -6.54 -7.56
N MET A 149 3.99 -5.24 -7.89
CA MET A 149 5.08 -4.40 -7.40
C MET A 149 5.10 -4.30 -5.87
N LEU A 150 3.93 -4.35 -5.20
CA LEU A 150 3.85 -4.30 -3.74
C LEU A 150 4.69 -5.40 -3.08
N PHE A 151 4.74 -6.61 -3.70
CA PHE A 151 5.45 -7.78 -3.15
C PHE A 151 6.96 -7.76 -3.40
N ARG A 152 7.46 -6.67 -4.01
CA ARG A 152 8.89 -6.31 -4.05
C ARG A 152 9.22 -5.14 -3.13
N MET A 153 8.20 -4.56 -2.51
CA MET A 153 8.30 -3.38 -1.66
C MET A 153 7.88 -3.67 -0.20
N CYS A 154 7.58 -4.93 0.13
CA CYS A 154 7.22 -5.34 1.50
C CYS A 154 8.18 -6.41 2.03
N ARG A 155 8.22 -6.56 3.37
CA ARG A 155 8.98 -7.60 4.07
C ARG A 155 8.27 -8.94 4.01
N THR A 156 6.93 -8.92 4.20
CA THR A 156 6.08 -10.12 4.17
C THR A 156 4.83 -9.84 3.34
N GLY A 157 4.56 -10.72 2.39
CA GLY A 157 3.36 -10.73 1.56
C GLY A 157 2.29 -11.67 2.13
N ILE A 158 1.10 -11.17 2.39
CA ILE A 158 -0.07 -11.94 2.85
C ILE A 158 -0.97 -12.17 1.64
N ILE A 159 -1.10 -13.41 1.20
CA ILE A 159 -1.65 -13.75 -0.12
C ILE A 159 -2.90 -14.60 -0.01
N ASN A 160 -4.00 -14.11 -0.60
CA ASN A 160 -5.22 -14.90 -0.79
C ASN A 160 -4.99 -15.91 -1.92
N ILE A 161 -4.87 -17.20 -1.59
CA ILE A 161 -4.65 -18.28 -2.56
C ILE A 161 -5.95 -18.84 -3.17
N ASP A 162 -7.10 -18.43 -2.67
CA ASP A 162 -8.39 -18.76 -3.31
C ASP A 162 -8.61 -17.95 -4.60
N ASP A 163 -7.89 -16.86 -4.80
CA ASP A 163 -7.90 -16.14 -6.07
C ASP A 163 -7.00 -16.85 -7.09
N PRO A 164 -7.52 -17.30 -8.25
CA PRO A 164 -6.73 -18.08 -9.21
C PRO A 164 -5.55 -17.31 -9.82
N ASN A 165 -5.52 -15.99 -9.69
CA ASN A 165 -4.46 -15.14 -10.23
C ASN A 165 -3.30 -14.92 -9.24
N TYR A 166 -3.36 -15.46 -8.02
CA TYR A 166 -2.36 -15.17 -6.99
C TYR A 166 -0.93 -15.50 -7.43
N THR A 167 -0.74 -16.57 -8.22
CA THR A 167 0.60 -16.95 -8.74
C THR A 167 1.19 -15.89 -9.67
N GLY A 168 0.34 -15.21 -10.45
CA GLY A 168 0.75 -14.08 -11.28
C GLY A 168 1.14 -12.85 -10.44
N ILE A 169 0.42 -12.60 -9.38
CA ILE A 169 0.68 -11.49 -8.44
C ILE A 169 2.03 -11.66 -7.75
N ILE A 170 2.38 -12.86 -7.31
CA ILE A 170 3.64 -13.12 -6.58
C ILE A 170 4.80 -13.55 -7.47
N LYS A 171 4.63 -13.60 -8.80
CA LYS A 171 5.62 -14.17 -9.73
C LYS A 171 7.06 -13.66 -9.55
N ASN A 172 7.23 -12.41 -9.19
CA ASN A 172 8.55 -11.77 -9.02
C ASN A 172 8.69 -11.14 -7.62
N HIS A 173 8.07 -11.73 -6.61
CA HIS A 173 8.19 -11.25 -5.24
C HIS A 173 9.62 -11.40 -4.72
N THR A 174 9.98 -10.57 -3.74
CA THR A 174 11.26 -10.63 -3.02
C THR A 174 11.06 -10.73 -1.50
N CYS A 175 9.79 -10.76 -1.07
CA CYS A 175 9.38 -10.83 0.33
C CYS A 175 9.14 -12.27 0.79
N ASN A 176 9.02 -12.48 2.09
CA ASN A 176 8.46 -13.71 2.63
C ASN A 176 6.98 -13.81 2.26
N ILE A 177 6.49 -15.00 1.92
CA ILE A 177 5.07 -15.22 1.59
C ILE A 177 4.42 -15.99 2.72
N VAL A 178 3.26 -15.50 3.12
CA VAL A 178 2.31 -16.15 4.02
C VAL A 178 0.97 -16.19 3.30
N THR A 179 0.33 -17.34 3.28
CA THR A 179 -0.88 -17.60 2.50
C THR A 179 -2.12 -17.73 3.40
N TYR A 180 -3.27 -17.31 2.88
CA TYR A 180 -4.56 -17.53 3.53
C TYR A 180 -5.63 -17.88 2.49
N GLY A 181 -6.68 -18.57 2.95
CA GLY A 181 -7.81 -18.97 2.11
C GLY A 181 -8.64 -20.08 2.73
N TYR A 182 -9.59 -20.60 1.97
CA TYR A 182 -10.33 -21.82 2.31
C TYR A 182 -9.61 -23.08 1.83
N ASP A 183 -8.66 -22.93 0.88
CA ASP A 183 -7.83 -24.05 0.43
C ASP A 183 -6.95 -24.56 1.58
N LYS A 184 -6.95 -25.88 1.78
CA LYS A 184 -6.21 -26.54 2.87
C LYS A 184 -4.69 -26.42 2.75
N SER A 185 -4.18 -25.99 1.61
CA SER A 185 -2.75 -25.75 1.40
C SER A 185 -2.31 -24.37 1.91
N ALA A 186 -3.23 -23.49 2.32
CA ALA A 186 -2.89 -22.20 2.90
C ALA A 186 -2.23 -22.34 4.27
N ASP A 187 -1.35 -21.41 4.64
CA ASP A 187 -0.77 -21.33 5.98
C ASP A 187 -1.85 -21.01 7.04
N PHE A 188 -2.82 -20.18 6.66
CA PHE A 188 -4.00 -19.87 7.48
C PHE A 188 -5.28 -20.25 6.74
N VAL A 189 -5.92 -21.33 7.21
CA VAL A 189 -7.15 -21.85 6.60
C VAL A 189 -8.36 -21.30 7.33
N ALA A 190 -9.28 -20.67 6.58
CA ALA A 190 -10.60 -20.30 7.09
C ALA A 190 -11.55 -21.50 7.12
N HIS A 191 -12.36 -21.60 8.17
CA HIS A 191 -13.34 -22.66 8.37
C HIS A 191 -14.76 -22.12 8.38
#